data_4da59c149a894173276d9bfe8ed5f6c1
#
_entry.id   4da59c149a894173276d9bfe8ed5f6c1
#
_cell.length_a   1.000
_cell.length_b   1.000
_cell.length_c   1.000
_cell.angle_alpha   90.00
_cell.angle_beta   90.00
_cell.angle_gamma   90.00
#
_symmetry.space_group_name_H-M   'P 1'
#
loop_
_entity.id
_entity.type
_entity.pdbx_description
1 polymer ?
#
loop_
_entity_poly.entity_id
_entity_poly.type
_entity_poly.pdbx_seq_one_letter_code
_entity_poly.pdbx_strand_id
1 'polypeptide(L)'
;MRTRTGRALLVLAVVALAGCARLAPVHGPSGETLEVPRAIAGSLELAAAGDPGYAAADPKDATGEPGVGRVSKAYVVRLTRDLAVYRLWAGPDVRDAQGRTNRIGEWWAFDPPDGTLASYRRRYEICEKWNTLRWVAQCTLRRGTVVVMGPGQSVSAKTCDDPSGREEYPANDRDLQVYIRQAWTRTGQPDSELSCPDESRDYQDDPQDIAKPIAPRRTN
;
A
#
# COMPACT_ATOMS: atom_id res chain seq x y z
N MET A 1 -59.43 -38.73 -23.52
CA MET A 1 -58.96 -38.15 -22.29
C MET A 1 -57.43 -38.34 -22.19
N ARG A 2 -56.64 -37.27 -22.37
CA ARG A 2 -55.15 -37.28 -22.23
C ARG A 2 -54.78 -36.30 -21.15
N THR A 3 -54.33 -36.84 -20.01
CA THR A 3 -53.84 -36.07 -18.87
C THR A 3 -52.42 -35.60 -19.16
N ARG A 4 -52.21 -34.27 -19.22
CA ARG A 4 -50.88 -33.64 -19.28
C ARG A 4 -50.36 -33.42 -17.86
N THR A 5 -49.35 -34.18 -17.48
CA THR A 5 -48.59 -33.97 -16.27
C THR A 5 -47.58 -32.83 -16.50
N GLY A 6 -47.83 -31.65 -15.89
CA GLY A 6 -46.90 -30.54 -15.88
C GLY A 6 -45.75 -30.82 -14.90
N ARG A 7 -44.54 -30.89 -15.42
CA ARG A 7 -43.31 -30.88 -14.59
C ARG A 7 -42.98 -29.44 -14.24
N ALA A 8 -43.14 -29.09 -12.98
CA ALA A 8 -42.61 -27.83 -12.42
C ALA A 8 -41.08 -27.92 -12.31
N LEU A 9 -40.36 -27.11 -13.10
CA LEU A 9 -38.94 -26.90 -12.93
C LEU A 9 -38.73 -25.99 -11.72
N LEU A 10 -38.18 -26.54 -10.64
CA LEU A 10 -37.70 -25.78 -9.50
C LEU A 10 -36.33 -25.17 -9.90
N VAL A 11 -36.30 -23.89 -10.25
CA VAL A 11 -35.05 -23.15 -10.46
C VAL A 11 -34.53 -22.78 -9.09
N LEU A 12 -33.54 -23.54 -8.60
CA LEU A 12 -32.75 -23.13 -7.45
C LEU A 12 -31.87 -21.95 -7.86
N ALA A 13 -32.25 -20.75 -7.44
CA ALA A 13 -31.37 -19.59 -7.49
C ALA A 13 -30.26 -19.77 -6.44
N VAL A 14 -29.09 -20.23 -6.85
CA VAL A 14 -27.87 -20.17 -6.05
C VAL A 14 -27.46 -18.70 -6.03
N VAL A 15 -27.88 -17.96 -5.00
CA VAL A 15 -27.32 -16.65 -4.69
C VAL A 15 -25.88 -16.88 -4.24
N ALA A 16 -24.94 -16.66 -5.16
CA ALA A 16 -23.53 -16.62 -4.84
C ALA A 16 -23.29 -15.43 -3.89
N LEU A 17 -23.20 -15.70 -2.58
CA LEU A 17 -22.68 -14.79 -1.56
C LEU A 17 -21.15 -14.64 -1.74
N ALA A 18 -20.73 -14.09 -2.89
CA ALA A 18 -19.34 -13.76 -3.18
C ALA A 18 -19.12 -12.27 -2.92
N GLY A 19 -19.30 -11.85 -1.68
CA GLY A 19 -19.08 -10.49 -1.20
C GLY A 19 -18.48 -10.46 0.18
N CYS A 20 -17.65 -11.45 0.52
CA CYS A 20 -17.22 -11.65 1.90
C CYS A 20 -15.87 -11.02 2.18
N ALA A 21 -15.90 -9.97 2.99
CA ALA A 21 -14.82 -9.50 3.86
C ALA A 21 -13.39 -9.72 3.31
N ARG A 22 -12.98 -8.80 2.46
CA ARG A 22 -11.56 -8.68 2.05
C ARG A 22 -10.67 -8.30 3.22
N LEU A 23 -11.24 -7.78 4.31
CA LEU A 23 -10.55 -7.35 5.52
C LEU A 23 -10.71 -8.36 6.67
N ALA A 24 -9.78 -8.33 7.62
CA ALA A 24 -9.82 -9.06 8.87
C ALA A 24 -9.18 -8.22 9.98
N PRO A 25 -9.71 -8.27 11.21
CA PRO A 25 -9.17 -7.50 12.32
C PRO A 25 -7.85 -8.07 12.83
N VAL A 26 -6.92 -7.17 13.17
CA VAL A 26 -5.76 -7.42 14.00
C VAL A 26 -5.97 -6.66 15.30
N HIS A 27 -6.05 -7.38 16.42
CA HIS A 27 -6.29 -6.79 17.73
C HIS A 27 -4.97 -6.48 18.43
N GLY A 28 -4.88 -5.31 19.02
CA GLY A 28 -3.73 -4.89 19.78
C GLY A 28 -3.89 -5.11 21.29
N PRO A 29 -2.78 -5.04 22.02
CA PRO A 29 -2.75 -5.28 23.46
C PRO A 29 -3.52 -4.24 24.29
N SER A 30 -3.71 -3.03 23.75
CA SER A 30 -4.45 -1.95 24.41
C SER A 30 -5.92 -1.85 23.95
N GLY A 31 -6.42 -2.87 23.22
CA GLY A 31 -7.79 -2.93 22.74
C GLY A 31 -8.03 -2.21 21.42
N GLU A 32 -7.00 -1.69 20.79
CA GLU A 32 -7.08 -1.14 19.42
C GLU A 32 -7.29 -2.26 18.40
N THR A 33 -7.95 -1.92 17.31
CA THR A 33 -8.19 -2.84 16.20
C THR A 33 -7.79 -2.16 14.89
N LEU A 34 -7.03 -2.89 14.07
CA LEU A 34 -6.68 -2.50 12.71
C LEU A 34 -7.28 -3.50 11.73
N GLU A 35 -8.14 -3.03 10.84
CA GLU A 35 -8.67 -3.81 9.74
C GLU A 35 -7.64 -3.88 8.61
N VAL A 36 -7.20 -5.08 8.25
CA VAL A 36 -6.18 -5.30 7.21
C VAL A 36 -6.67 -6.30 6.16
N PRO A 37 -6.09 -6.33 4.95
CA PRO A 37 -6.36 -7.38 4.00
C PRO A 37 -6.20 -8.77 4.65
N ARG A 38 -7.19 -9.64 4.50
CA ARG A 38 -7.22 -10.98 5.13
C ARG A 38 -5.96 -11.79 4.83
N ALA A 39 -5.37 -11.59 3.64
CA ALA A 39 -4.17 -12.29 3.21
C ALA A 39 -2.95 -12.02 4.12
N ILE A 40 -2.92 -10.89 4.80
CA ILE A 40 -1.80 -10.48 5.67
C ILE A 40 -2.16 -10.44 7.15
N ALA A 41 -3.41 -10.53 7.53
CA ALA A 41 -3.86 -10.39 8.93
C ALA A 41 -3.09 -11.30 9.91
N GLY A 42 -2.91 -12.59 9.56
CA GLY A 42 -2.14 -13.53 10.38
C GLY A 42 -0.61 -13.33 10.33
N SER A 43 -0.14 -12.28 9.67
CA SER A 43 1.27 -11.96 9.52
C SER A 43 1.68 -10.69 10.27
N LEU A 44 0.73 -10.10 11.00
CA LEU A 44 0.90 -8.83 11.68
C LEU A 44 0.49 -8.96 13.14
N GLU A 45 1.25 -8.32 14.02
CA GLU A 45 0.93 -8.11 15.43
C GLU A 45 0.99 -6.61 15.71
N LEU A 46 -0.02 -6.07 16.40
CA LEU A 46 0.03 -4.69 16.86
C LEU A 46 1.00 -4.60 18.05
N ALA A 47 1.95 -3.69 17.95
CA ALA A 47 2.93 -3.42 18.99
C ALA A 47 2.42 -2.35 19.95
N ALA A 48 2.68 -2.54 21.25
CA ALA A 48 2.38 -1.55 22.29
C ALA A 48 3.52 -0.52 22.43
N ALA A 49 3.18 0.63 22.97
CA ALA A 49 4.19 1.60 23.38
C ALA A 49 5.13 0.95 24.43
N GLY A 50 6.43 0.97 24.13
CA GLY A 50 7.44 0.27 24.96
C GLY A 50 7.95 -1.03 24.37
N ASP A 51 7.27 -1.62 23.40
CA ASP A 51 7.79 -2.79 22.68
C ASP A 51 9.05 -2.43 21.89
N PRO A 52 9.98 -3.37 21.73
CA PRO A 52 11.18 -3.16 20.92
C PRO A 52 10.82 -2.69 19.50
N GLY A 53 11.43 -1.59 19.06
CA GLY A 53 11.22 -1.01 17.73
C GLY A 53 10.03 -0.05 17.63
N TYR A 54 9.12 0.02 18.63
CA TYR A 54 7.96 0.92 18.58
C TYR A 54 8.36 2.38 18.39
N ALA A 55 9.24 2.90 19.24
CA ALA A 55 9.70 4.29 19.14
C ALA A 55 10.48 4.57 17.85
N ALA A 56 11.25 3.58 17.35
CA ALA A 56 12.03 3.70 16.14
C ALA A 56 11.14 3.73 14.88
N ALA A 57 9.93 3.17 14.91
CA ALA A 57 8.97 3.23 13.83
C ALA A 57 8.37 4.65 13.64
N ASP A 58 8.39 5.46 14.71
CA ASP A 58 7.97 6.87 14.71
C ASP A 58 6.54 7.12 14.22
N PRO A 59 5.52 6.62 14.96
CA PRO A 59 4.12 6.78 14.55
C PRO A 59 3.68 8.26 14.48
N LYS A 60 4.36 9.17 15.20
CA LYS A 60 4.05 10.60 15.14
C LYS A 60 4.44 11.21 13.80
N ASP A 61 5.58 10.84 13.26
CA ASP A 61 6.02 11.32 11.95
C ASP A 61 5.16 10.72 10.81
N ALA A 62 4.65 9.51 10.98
CA ALA A 62 3.75 8.88 10.03
C ALA A 62 2.35 9.53 9.98
N THR A 63 1.90 10.19 11.07
CA THR A 63 0.57 10.77 11.17
C THR A 63 0.53 12.18 10.58
N GLY A 64 -0.52 12.49 9.81
CA GLY A 64 -0.74 13.79 9.19
C GLY A 64 -2.05 14.45 9.61
N GLU A 65 -2.06 15.78 9.57
CA GLU A 65 -3.29 16.57 9.72
C GLU A 65 -4.14 16.48 8.44
N PRO A 66 -5.46 16.71 8.51
CA PRO A 66 -6.32 16.75 7.34
C PRO A 66 -5.79 17.72 6.27
N GLY A 67 -5.76 17.28 5.03
CA GLY A 67 -5.28 18.04 3.89
C GLY A 67 -3.77 17.96 3.62
N VAL A 68 -3.00 17.22 4.44
CA VAL A 68 -1.52 17.15 4.32
C VAL A 68 -1.02 15.80 3.81
N GLY A 69 -1.86 14.77 3.82
CA GLY A 69 -1.46 13.39 3.53
C GLY A 69 -0.93 12.65 4.75
N ARG A 70 -0.10 11.61 4.52
CA ARG A 70 0.35 10.66 5.53
C ARG A 70 -0.81 9.74 5.96
N VAL A 71 -0.77 9.15 7.16
CA VAL A 71 -1.91 8.38 7.70
C VAL A 71 -2.74 9.21 8.66
N SER A 72 -4.05 8.98 8.67
CA SER A 72 -4.98 9.64 9.60
C SER A 72 -4.90 9.06 11.01
N LYS A 73 -4.50 7.79 11.11
CA LYS A 73 -4.27 7.06 12.36
C LYS A 73 -3.11 6.08 12.17
N ALA A 74 -2.12 6.16 13.02
CA ALA A 74 -0.94 5.30 12.99
C ALA A 74 -1.11 4.10 13.90
N TYR A 75 -0.87 2.91 13.36
CA TYR A 75 -0.74 1.65 14.09
C TYR A 75 0.68 1.14 13.91
N VAL A 76 1.38 0.87 15.00
CA VAL A 76 2.69 0.24 14.94
C VAL A 76 2.49 -1.27 14.86
N VAL A 77 3.04 -1.90 13.83
CA VAL A 77 2.89 -3.34 13.59
C VAL A 77 4.26 -4.01 13.50
N ARG A 78 4.34 -5.22 14.04
CA ARG A 78 5.46 -6.15 13.88
C ARG A 78 5.08 -7.24 12.90
N LEU A 79 5.95 -7.55 11.97
CA LEU A 79 5.75 -8.65 11.04
C LEU A 79 6.12 -9.98 11.70
N THR A 80 5.23 -10.98 11.62
CA THR A 80 5.47 -12.36 12.11
C THR A 80 6.04 -13.27 11.04
N ARG A 81 6.03 -12.85 9.77
CA ARG A 81 6.67 -13.49 8.62
C ARG A 81 7.11 -12.44 7.60
N ASP A 82 7.88 -12.86 6.61
CA ASP A 82 8.25 -12.01 5.48
C ASP A 82 7.01 -11.65 4.65
N LEU A 83 6.90 -10.37 4.25
CA LEU A 83 5.82 -9.86 3.42
C LEU A 83 6.36 -9.04 2.26
N ALA A 84 5.77 -9.24 1.08
CA ALA A 84 6.02 -8.35 -0.05
C ALA A 84 5.44 -6.96 0.23
N VAL A 85 6.18 -5.92 -0.20
CA VAL A 85 5.73 -4.53 -0.21
C VAL A 85 6.00 -3.91 -1.58
N TYR A 86 5.13 -3.01 -1.97
CA TYR A 86 5.14 -2.38 -3.29
C TYR A 86 5.23 -0.87 -3.16
N ARG A 87 5.97 -0.28 -4.08
CA ARG A 87 6.07 1.18 -4.19
C ARG A 87 6.07 1.58 -5.66
N LEU A 88 5.23 2.54 -6.01
CA LEU A 88 5.37 3.25 -7.27
C LEU A 88 6.36 4.41 -7.08
N TRP A 89 7.24 4.62 -8.07
CA TRP A 89 8.30 5.61 -8.02
C TRP A 89 8.52 6.29 -9.38
N ALA A 90 9.29 7.36 -9.41
CA ALA A 90 9.40 8.21 -10.59
C ALA A 90 10.20 7.58 -11.74
N GLY A 91 11.06 6.62 -11.42
CA GLY A 91 11.91 5.95 -12.42
C GLY A 91 13.39 6.28 -12.29
N PRO A 92 14.25 5.50 -12.98
CA PRO A 92 15.70 5.57 -12.85
C PRO A 92 16.30 6.89 -13.35
N ASP A 93 15.60 7.56 -14.26
CA ASP A 93 16.08 8.79 -14.87
C ASP A 93 15.72 10.05 -14.06
N VAL A 94 14.84 9.92 -13.06
CA VAL A 94 14.43 11.02 -12.18
C VAL A 94 15.26 10.99 -10.90
N ARG A 95 16.15 11.97 -10.76
CA ARG A 95 17.12 12.05 -9.66
C ARG A 95 17.00 13.37 -8.92
N ASP A 96 17.26 13.34 -7.61
CA ASP A 96 17.40 14.55 -6.80
C ASP A 96 18.76 15.25 -7.05
N ALA A 97 18.98 16.38 -6.40
CA ALA A 97 20.22 17.14 -6.50
C ALA A 97 21.48 16.36 -6.03
N GLN A 98 21.30 15.29 -5.27
CA GLN A 98 22.35 14.38 -4.82
C GLN A 98 22.52 13.17 -5.74
N GLY A 99 21.80 13.12 -6.87
CA GLY A 99 21.85 12.04 -7.85
C GLY A 99 21.09 10.76 -7.43
N ARG A 100 20.29 10.81 -6.37
CA ARG A 100 19.53 9.67 -5.85
C ARG A 100 18.15 9.62 -6.50
N THR A 101 17.63 8.42 -6.75
CA THR A 101 16.25 8.20 -7.15
C THR A 101 15.34 8.14 -5.92
N ASN A 102 14.04 8.30 -6.13
CA ASN A 102 13.04 8.11 -5.08
C ASN A 102 12.53 6.65 -5.00
N ARG A 103 13.29 5.68 -5.54
CA ARG A 103 12.95 4.25 -5.55
C ARG A 103 12.70 3.72 -4.13
N ILE A 104 13.63 3.97 -3.23
CA ILE A 104 13.52 3.58 -1.83
C ILE A 104 13.09 4.81 -1.03
N GLY A 105 11.78 4.97 -0.88
CA GLY A 105 11.18 6.00 -0.05
C GLY A 105 10.47 5.40 1.16
N GLU A 106 9.86 6.23 1.99
CA GLU A 106 9.27 5.80 3.26
C GLU A 106 7.86 5.20 3.11
N TRP A 107 7.15 5.50 2.02
CA TRP A 107 5.75 5.10 1.83
C TRP A 107 5.61 3.92 0.88
N TRP A 108 4.91 2.87 1.32
CA TRP A 108 4.74 1.59 0.66
C TRP A 108 3.30 1.10 0.81
N ALA A 109 2.95 0.03 0.10
CA ALA A 109 1.70 -0.72 0.25
C ALA A 109 1.99 -2.22 0.34
N PHE A 110 1.12 -3.00 1.02
CA PHE A 110 1.19 -4.45 0.95
C PHE A 110 0.46 -5.02 -0.26
N ASP A 111 -0.51 -4.29 -0.80
CA ASP A 111 -1.21 -4.72 -2.00
C ASP A 111 -0.39 -4.41 -3.25
N PRO A 112 -0.30 -5.34 -4.20
CA PRO A 112 0.23 -5.05 -5.52
C PRO A 112 -0.52 -3.87 -6.15
N PRO A 113 0.18 -2.99 -6.90
CA PRO A 113 -0.49 -1.91 -7.58
C PRO A 113 -1.47 -2.44 -8.63
N ASP A 114 -2.65 -1.84 -8.70
CA ASP A 114 -3.71 -2.18 -9.65
C ASP A 114 -4.51 -0.95 -10.09
N GLY A 115 -5.30 -1.09 -11.15
CA GLY A 115 -6.14 -0.05 -11.70
C GLY A 115 -5.36 1.01 -12.49
N THR A 116 -5.91 2.20 -12.63
CA THR A 116 -5.27 3.31 -13.33
C THR A 116 -4.38 4.12 -12.40
N LEU A 117 -3.40 4.83 -12.96
CA LEU A 117 -2.56 5.76 -12.21
C LEU A 117 -3.39 6.79 -11.43
N ALA A 118 -4.45 7.33 -12.05
CA ALA A 118 -5.34 8.28 -11.39
C ALA A 118 -6.08 7.64 -10.19
N SER A 119 -6.52 6.37 -10.32
CA SER A 119 -7.16 5.67 -9.21
C SER A 119 -6.17 5.38 -8.09
N TYR A 120 -4.94 5.03 -8.41
CA TYR A 120 -3.88 4.78 -7.43
C TYR A 120 -3.53 6.05 -6.64
N ARG A 121 -3.36 7.21 -7.33
CA ARG A 121 -3.16 8.50 -6.66
C ARG A 121 -4.25 8.82 -5.65
N ARG A 122 -5.50 8.57 -6.03
CA ARG A 122 -6.67 8.80 -5.15
C ARG A 122 -6.70 7.83 -3.96
N ARG A 123 -6.30 6.57 -4.16
CA ARG A 123 -6.29 5.54 -3.11
C ARG A 123 -5.22 5.77 -2.05
N TYR A 124 -4.10 6.35 -2.46
CA TYR A 124 -2.93 6.56 -1.59
C TYR A 124 -2.60 8.05 -1.38
N GLU A 125 -3.52 8.95 -1.76
CA GLU A 125 -3.44 10.41 -1.56
C GLU A 125 -2.09 11.00 -2.03
N ILE A 126 -1.64 10.67 -3.26
CA ILE A 126 -0.31 11.03 -3.77
C ILE A 126 -0.41 12.16 -4.79
N CYS A 127 0.11 13.34 -4.44
CA CYS A 127 0.27 14.46 -5.36
C CYS A 127 1.24 14.11 -6.52
N GLU A 128 0.97 14.63 -7.71
CA GLU A 128 1.85 14.43 -8.87
C GLU A 128 3.24 15.03 -8.63
N LYS A 129 3.31 16.19 -7.97
CA LYS A 129 4.58 16.83 -7.62
C LYS A 129 5.46 15.99 -6.69
N TRP A 130 4.89 15.11 -5.88
CA TRP A 130 5.67 14.26 -4.98
C TRP A 130 6.26 13.06 -5.69
N ASN A 131 5.53 12.52 -6.67
CA ASN A 131 5.95 11.32 -7.37
C ASN A 131 5.15 11.11 -8.66
N THR A 132 5.83 10.92 -9.77
CA THR A 132 5.18 10.69 -11.07
C THR A 132 4.60 9.28 -11.18
N LEU A 133 5.00 8.34 -10.32
CA LEU A 133 4.46 6.98 -10.22
C LEU A 133 4.56 6.21 -11.55
N ARG A 134 5.75 6.14 -12.15
CA ARG A 134 5.95 5.54 -13.48
C ARG A 134 6.54 4.14 -13.45
N TRP A 135 7.08 3.74 -12.31
CA TRP A 135 7.79 2.49 -12.14
C TRP A 135 7.34 1.81 -10.85
N VAL A 136 7.32 0.50 -10.87
CA VAL A 136 6.96 -0.33 -9.71
C VAL A 136 8.20 -1.02 -9.18
N ALA A 137 8.48 -0.83 -7.91
CA ALA A 137 9.44 -1.59 -7.13
C ALA A 137 8.68 -2.56 -6.21
N GLN A 138 9.12 -3.82 -6.19
CA GLN A 138 8.68 -4.82 -5.23
C GLN A 138 9.85 -5.19 -4.33
N CYS A 139 9.65 -5.07 -3.02
CA CYS A 139 10.62 -5.46 -2.00
C CYS A 139 9.98 -6.45 -1.03
N THR A 140 10.77 -6.99 -0.13
CA THR A 140 10.31 -7.86 0.96
C THR A 140 10.66 -7.21 2.29
N LEU A 141 9.66 -6.98 3.14
CA LEU A 141 9.86 -6.71 4.55
C LEU A 141 10.04 -8.03 5.29
N ARG A 142 11.11 -8.14 6.06
CA ARG A 142 11.44 -9.37 6.77
C ARG A 142 10.65 -9.51 8.05
N ARG A 143 10.47 -10.75 8.48
CA ARG A 143 9.95 -11.10 9.80
C ARG A 143 10.68 -10.32 10.90
N GLY A 144 9.93 -9.86 11.89
CA GLY A 144 10.47 -9.08 13.02
C GLY A 144 10.54 -7.58 12.76
N THR A 145 10.47 -7.14 11.50
CA THR A 145 10.46 -5.71 11.15
C THR A 145 9.26 -5.02 11.80
N VAL A 146 9.51 -3.83 12.35
CA VAL A 146 8.49 -2.97 12.93
C VAL A 146 8.30 -1.75 12.02
N VAL A 147 7.06 -1.51 11.63
CA VAL A 147 6.65 -0.41 10.74
C VAL A 147 5.38 0.26 11.25
N VAL A 148 5.01 1.39 10.68
CA VAL A 148 3.70 2.00 10.89
C VAL A 148 2.78 1.65 9.74
N MET A 149 1.54 1.34 10.05
CA MET A 149 0.45 1.22 9.07
C MET A 149 -0.71 2.12 9.45
N GLY A 150 -1.47 2.54 8.45
CA GLY A 150 -2.72 3.24 8.71
C GLY A 150 -3.47 3.64 7.46
N PRO A 151 -4.74 4.01 7.62
CA PRO A 151 -5.54 4.57 6.54
C PRO A 151 -4.99 5.94 6.13
N GLY A 152 -5.06 6.23 4.82
CA GLY A 152 -4.56 7.48 4.28
C GLY A 152 -5.31 8.71 4.78
N GLN A 153 -4.57 9.79 5.05
CA GLN A 153 -5.14 11.09 5.39
C GLN A 153 -5.37 11.90 4.12
N SER A 154 -6.42 12.71 4.11
CA SER A 154 -6.73 13.58 2.97
C SER A 154 -5.57 14.46 2.55
N VAL A 155 -5.53 14.81 1.26
CA VAL A 155 -4.59 15.77 0.69
C VAL A 155 -5.37 16.87 -0.01
N SER A 156 -5.04 18.12 0.28
CA SER A 156 -5.67 19.27 -0.38
C SER A 156 -4.95 19.68 -1.66
N ALA A 157 -5.67 20.27 -2.59
CA ALA A 157 -5.10 20.85 -3.81
C ALA A 157 -3.99 21.88 -3.49
N LYS A 158 -4.13 22.61 -2.39
CA LYS A 158 -3.08 23.53 -1.91
C LYS A 158 -1.80 22.79 -1.55
N THR A 159 -1.91 21.65 -0.88
CA THR A 159 -0.75 20.80 -0.53
C THR A 159 -0.09 20.23 -1.78
N CYS A 160 -0.88 19.94 -2.82
CA CYS A 160 -0.36 19.46 -4.10
C CYS A 160 0.17 20.58 -5.03
N ASP A 161 0.08 21.86 -4.65
CA ASP A 161 0.34 23.02 -5.50
C ASP A 161 -0.47 22.98 -6.82
N ASP A 162 -1.68 22.44 -6.75
CA ASP A 162 -2.59 22.34 -7.89
C ASP A 162 -3.64 23.46 -7.88
N PRO A 163 -3.43 24.54 -8.65
CA PRO A 163 -4.39 25.64 -8.72
C PRO A 163 -5.70 25.27 -9.41
N SER A 164 -5.72 24.13 -10.12
CA SER A 164 -6.94 23.65 -10.81
C SER A 164 -7.89 22.89 -9.88
N GLY A 165 -7.45 22.50 -8.68
CA GLY A 165 -8.24 21.75 -7.71
C GLY A 165 -8.49 20.29 -8.05
N ARG A 166 -7.82 19.74 -9.05
CA ARG A 166 -7.99 18.32 -9.48
C ARG A 166 -7.30 17.34 -8.55
N GLU A 167 -6.22 17.78 -7.91
CA GLU A 167 -5.47 16.97 -6.95
C GLU A 167 -5.95 17.21 -5.51
N GLU A 168 -7.25 17.01 -5.31
CA GLU A 168 -7.85 16.98 -3.99
C GLU A 168 -8.34 15.56 -3.70
N TYR A 169 -7.74 14.92 -2.71
CA TYR A 169 -8.00 13.52 -2.38
C TYR A 169 -8.58 13.42 -0.97
N PRO A 170 -9.79 12.83 -0.81
CA PRO A 170 -10.36 12.57 0.51
C PRO A 170 -9.53 11.52 1.26
N ALA A 171 -9.63 11.52 2.58
CA ALA A 171 -9.08 10.44 3.39
C ALA A 171 -9.67 9.09 2.96
N ASN A 172 -8.85 8.04 2.98
CA ASN A 172 -9.22 6.72 2.55
C ASN A 172 -8.96 5.70 3.68
N ASP A 173 -10.02 5.04 4.13
CA ASP A 173 -9.98 4.04 5.19
C ASP A 173 -9.88 2.58 4.70
N ARG A 174 -9.84 2.36 3.39
CA ARG A 174 -9.86 1.04 2.76
C ARG A 174 -8.48 0.53 2.40
N ASP A 175 -7.63 1.43 1.90
CA ASP A 175 -6.30 1.10 1.41
C ASP A 175 -5.28 1.61 2.44
N LEU A 176 -4.53 0.70 3.04
CA LEU A 176 -3.59 1.03 4.10
C LEU A 176 -2.24 1.42 3.52
N GLN A 177 -1.71 2.52 3.99
CA GLN A 177 -0.33 2.92 3.74
C GLN A 177 0.60 2.29 4.76
N VAL A 178 1.80 1.92 4.33
CA VAL A 178 2.89 1.41 5.16
C VAL A 178 4.01 2.44 5.19
N TYR A 179 4.32 2.95 6.37
CA TYR A 179 5.41 3.87 6.58
C TYR A 179 6.63 3.13 7.14
N ILE A 180 7.72 3.18 6.41
CA ILE A 180 9.01 2.60 6.79
C ILE A 180 9.98 3.75 7.00
N ARG A 181 10.15 4.17 8.25
CA ARG A 181 11.02 5.29 8.59
C ARG A 181 12.43 5.07 8.05
N GLN A 182 12.95 6.04 7.29
CA GLN A 182 14.28 6.02 6.71
C GLN A 182 14.59 4.71 5.94
N ALA A 183 13.65 4.25 5.12
CA ALA A 183 13.73 2.97 4.42
C ALA A 183 15.06 2.75 3.68
N TRP A 184 15.67 3.82 3.18
CA TRP A 184 16.97 3.77 2.49
C TRP A 184 18.14 3.35 3.38
N THR A 185 18.05 3.47 4.70
CA THR A 185 19.05 2.97 5.66
C THR A 185 18.80 1.53 6.08
N ARG A 186 17.63 0.99 5.74
CA ARG A 186 17.14 -0.34 6.14
C ARG A 186 17.24 -1.38 5.01
N THR A 187 17.98 -1.06 3.96
CA THR A 187 18.18 -1.91 2.78
C THR A 187 19.66 -1.99 2.38
N GLY A 188 19.99 -2.91 1.46
CA GLY A 188 21.33 -3.00 0.85
C GLY A 188 22.33 -3.91 1.56
N GLN A 189 21.97 -4.48 2.71
CA GLN A 189 22.78 -5.49 3.40
C GLN A 189 22.05 -6.85 3.39
N PRO A 190 22.74 -7.98 3.50
CA PRO A 190 22.11 -9.31 3.49
C PRO A 190 21.02 -9.49 4.55
N ASP A 191 21.18 -8.85 5.72
CA ASP A 191 20.26 -8.95 6.86
C ASP A 191 19.36 -7.73 7.02
N SER A 192 19.29 -6.87 5.99
CA SER A 192 18.44 -5.69 6.02
C SER A 192 16.96 -6.05 6.19
N GLU A 193 16.24 -5.25 6.98
CA GLU A 193 14.82 -5.42 7.23
C GLU A 193 13.98 -5.25 5.95
N LEU A 194 14.44 -4.41 5.01
CA LEU A 194 13.87 -4.21 3.69
C LEU A 194 14.82 -4.80 2.64
N SER A 195 14.44 -5.92 2.06
CA SER A 195 15.18 -6.59 0.99
C SER A 195 14.59 -6.24 -0.36
N CYS A 196 15.31 -5.42 -1.13
CA CYS A 196 14.89 -5.04 -2.48
C CYS A 196 15.80 -5.73 -3.51
N PRO A 197 15.22 -6.36 -4.53
CA PRO A 197 16.00 -6.84 -5.67
C PRO A 197 16.66 -5.69 -6.40
N ASP A 198 17.57 -6.01 -7.30
CA ASP A 198 18.20 -5.03 -8.18
C ASP A 198 17.14 -4.23 -8.95
N GLU A 199 17.43 -2.95 -9.22
CA GLU A 199 16.55 -2.03 -9.94
C GLU A 199 16.15 -2.54 -11.34
N SER A 200 16.96 -3.41 -11.94
CA SER A 200 16.65 -4.03 -13.24
C SER A 200 15.39 -4.90 -13.23
N ARG A 201 14.92 -5.30 -12.04
CA ARG A 201 13.66 -6.04 -11.87
C ARG A 201 12.43 -5.16 -11.71
N ASP A 202 12.62 -3.86 -11.54
CA ASP A 202 11.52 -2.92 -11.52
C ASP A 202 10.95 -2.81 -12.93
N TYR A 203 9.66 -2.60 -13.05
CA TYR A 203 9.01 -2.47 -14.34
C TYR A 203 8.31 -1.12 -14.47
N GLN A 204 8.28 -0.61 -15.71
CA GLN A 204 7.50 0.56 -16.03
C GLN A 204 6.03 0.16 -16.16
N ASP A 205 5.16 0.88 -15.48
CA ASP A 205 3.73 0.65 -15.50
C ASP A 205 3.04 1.30 -16.72
N ASP A 206 1.88 0.74 -17.08
CA ASP A 206 0.93 1.37 -18.00
C ASP A 206 0.03 2.32 -17.18
N PRO A 207 -0.02 3.63 -17.48
CA PRO A 207 -0.88 4.57 -16.76
C PRO A 207 -2.38 4.22 -16.79
N GLN A 208 -2.82 3.40 -17.74
CA GLN A 208 -4.20 2.92 -17.84
C GLN A 208 -4.45 1.63 -17.06
N ASP A 209 -3.40 0.85 -16.79
CA ASP A 209 -3.46 -0.37 -15.99
C ASP A 209 -2.09 -0.65 -15.38
N ILE A 210 -1.84 -0.09 -14.21
CA ILE A 210 -0.53 -0.17 -13.52
C ILE A 210 -0.17 -1.58 -13.04
N ALA A 211 -1.08 -2.55 -13.15
CA ALA A 211 -0.77 -3.97 -12.96
C ALA A 211 -0.05 -4.58 -14.17
N LYS A 212 -0.05 -3.91 -15.31
CA LYS A 212 0.55 -4.40 -16.57
C LYS A 212 1.84 -3.67 -16.88
N PRO A 213 2.98 -4.36 -16.89
CA PRO A 213 4.24 -3.75 -17.32
C PRO A 213 4.19 -3.42 -18.82
N ILE A 214 4.61 -2.19 -19.19
CA ILE A 214 4.74 -1.80 -20.61
C ILE A 214 5.91 -2.55 -21.26
N ALA A 215 7.01 -2.74 -20.55
CA ALA A 215 8.14 -3.57 -20.97
C ALA A 215 9.05 -3.88 -19.78
N PRO A 216 9.65 -5.07 -19.70
CA PRO A 216 10.78 -5.29 -18.81
C PRO A 216 11.96 -4.43 -19.29
N ARG A 217 12.71 -3.87 -18.33
CA ARG A 217 13.95 -3.15 -18.65
C ARG A 217 14.89 -4.10 -19.39
N ARG A 218 15.25 -3.77 -20.64
CA ARG A 218 16.33 -4.49 -21.34
C ARG A 218 17.63 -4.14 -20.62
N THR A 219 18.23 -5.11 -19.96
CA THR A 219 19.63 -5.03 -19.54
C THR A 219 20.50 -5.07 -20.79
N ASN A 220 21.13 -3.96 -21.13
CA ASN A 220 22.26 -3.94 -22.09
C ASN A 220 23.51 -4.43 -21.38
#